data_ff87fb596a8e5758d3b0641f45a914fa
#
_entry.id   ff87fb596a8e5758d3b0641f45a914fa
#
_cell.length_a   1.000
_cell.length_b   1.000
_cell.length_c   1.000
_cell.angle_alpha   90.00
_cell.angle_beta   90.00
_cell.angle_gamma   90.00
#
_symmetry.space_group_name_H-M   'P 1'
#
loop_
_entity.id
_entity.type
_entity.pdbx_description
1 polymer ?
#
loop_
_entity_poly.entity_id
_entity_poly.type
_entity_poly.pdbx_seq_one_letter_code
_entity_poly.pdbx_strand_id
1 'polypeptide(L)'
;MELTLLGTGAPAGLPEPDCPCARCAAASGPEARAATSLLVDGTLLLDLTPGPALAAARAGQSLGGVRQVLLSHPHDGPALEVPAGLPSPVRVPDRQELALISGHRVRALALDAPGTGYRVTGPDGRRLLYLPPGAAPAGTPLSTPVGTGPATGSGAGPHTDEPRDGVDGPYDLVVLDVLGRPDALARLREVGAVAATTDVLAVHIGHDVPPGPELHRRLAAAGARAVPDGTTLTVGAPAGPGTLPRRTLVLGGARSGKSLEAERRLAAFPGVVYVATGGSRDDDPDWGARVAEHRERRPATWRTEETCDLVPLLDSDGPPLLIDCLSLWLTRTMDEVEAWDDTLWERGGATALAERVSALVAALRRTPRHVVAVSNEVGSGVVPATPAGRRFRDELGRLNSRFADECEHVLLTVAGVALPLR
;
A
#
# COMPACT_ATOMS: atom_id res chain seq x y z
N MET A 1 -26.02 6.64 4.54
CA MET A 1 -25.68 5.23 4.85
C MET A 1 -24.64 5.21 5.96
N GLU A 2 -24.92 4.52 7.06
CA GLU A 2 -23.98 4.31 8.17
C GLU A 2 -23.35 2.93 8.07
N LEU A 3 -22.08 2.83 8.45
CA LEU A 3 -21.33 1.57 8.52
C LEU A 3 -20.75 1.42 9.93
N THR A 4 -21.11 0.35 10.64
CA THR A 4 -20.47 -0.02 11.89
C THR A 4 -19.57 -1.23 11.67
N LEU A 5 -18.29 -1.11 12.02
CA LEU A 5 -17.33 -2.21 11.95
C LEU A 5 -17.38 -3.00 13.27
N LEU A 6 -18.07 -4.12 13.29
CA LEU A 6 -18.18 -4.99 14.48
C LEU A 6 -16.88 -5.71 14.77
N GLY A 7 -16.07 -5.95 13.75
CA GLY A 7 -14.72 -6.47 13.80
C GLY A 7 -13.93 -6.03 12.57
N THR A 8 -12.61 -5.94 12.68
CA THR A 8 -11.69 -5.46 11.63
C THR A 8 -10.48 -6.37 11.44
N GLY A 9 -10.41 -7.48 12.16
CA GLY A 9 -9.31 -8.44 12.14
C GLY A 9 -9.42 -9.49 11.05
N ALA A 10 -8.34 -10.26 10.88
CA ALA A 10 -8.30 -11.47 10.05
C ALA A 10 -9.39 -12.47 10.46
N PRO A 11 -9.70 -13.49 9.65
CA PRO A 11 -10.75 -14.47 9.98
C PRO A 11 -10.59 -15.14 11.35
N ALA A 12 -9.35 -15.35 11.81
CA ALA A 12 -9.07 -15.87 13.16
C ALA A 12 -9.07 -14.80 14.26
N GLY A 13 -9.20 -13.52 13.90
CA GLY A 13 -9.02 -12.38 14.80
C GLY A 13 -7.54 -11.99 15.01
N LEU A 14 -7.32 -11.01 15.89
CA LEU A 14 -5.99 -10.60 16.37
C LEU A 14 -6.09 -10.26 17.86
N PRO A 15 -5.38 -10.93 18.80
CA PRO A 15 -4.43 -12.03 18.54
C PRO A 15 -5.12 -13.26 17.92
N GLU A 16 -4.38 -13.97 17.07
CA GLU A 16 -4.83 -15.25 16.56
C GLU A 16 -4.77 -16.31 17.68
N PRO A 17 -5.84 -17.09 17.90
CA PRO A 17 -5.84 -18.15 18.91
C PRO A 17 -4.64 -19.09 18.71
N ASP A 18 -3.99 -19.45 19.82
CA ASP A 18 -2.83 -20.35 19.85
C ASP A 18 -1.57 -19.88 19.08
N CYS A 19 -1.52 -18.64 18.59
CA CYS A 19 -0.34 -18.09 17.96
C CYS A 19 0.64 -17.49 18.99
N PRO A 20 1.85 -18.08 19.18
CA PRO A 20 2.82 -17.60 20.17
C PRO A 20 3.70 -16.45 19.70
N CYS A 21 3.43 -15.85 18.53
CA CYS A 21 4.30 -14.82 17.98
C CYS A 21 4.25 -13.53 18.79
N ALA A 22 5.35 -12.77 18.73
CA ALA A 22 5.48 -11.50 19.48
C ALA A 22 4.39 -10.48 19.12
N ARG A 23 3.86 -10.52 17.89
CA ARG A 23 2.81 -9.60 17.43
C ARG A 23 1.46 -9.94 18.04
N CYS A 24 1.09 -11.22 18.10
CA CYS A 24 -0.11 -11.67 18.81
C CYS A 24 0.00 -11.38 20.31
N ALA A 25 1.18 -11.61 20.91
CA ALA A 25 1.43 -11.28 22.31
C ALA A 25 1.30 -9.78 22.63
N ALA A 26 1.61 -8.91 21.65
CA ALA A 26 1.48 -7.46 21.78
C ALA A 26 0.07 -6.94 21.45
N ALA A 27 -0.75 -7.71 20.75
CA ALA A 27 -2.12 -7.31 20.35
C ALA A 27 -3.09 -7.46 21.53
N SER A 28 -3.21 -6.42 22.34
CA SER A 28 -4.11 -6.38 23.50
C SER A 28 -4.86 -5.04 23.55
N GLY A 29 -5.97 -5.01 24.30
CA GLY A 29 -6.77 -3.79 24.45
C GLY A 29 -7.25 -3.24 23.08
N PRO A 30 -6.96 -1.98 22.75
CA PRO A 30 -7.41 -1.35 21.49
C PRO A 30 -6.80 -1.97 20.21
N GLU A 31 -5.72 -2.73 20.36
CA GLU A 31 -5.06 -3.39 19.22
C GLU A 31 -5.62 -4.80 18.94
N ALA A 32 -6.41 -5.33 19.85
CA ALA A 32 -7.13 -6.59 19.63
C ALA A 32 -8.28 -6.35 18.64
N ARG A 33 -8.45 -7.29 17.70
CA ARG A 33 -9.45 -7.17 16.61
C ARG A 33 -10.21 -8.47 16.47
N ALA A 34 -11.54 -8.40 16.52
CA ALA A 34 -12.40 -9.52 16.17
C ALA A 34 -12.35 -9.73 14.63
N ALA A 35 -12.72 -10.93 14.18
CA ALA A 35 -12.90 -11.21 12.76
C ALA A 35 -13.78 -10.15 12.08
N THR A 36 -13.45 -9.78 10.86
CA THR A 36 -14.15 -8.71 10.13
C THR A 36 -15.64 -9.01 9.99
N SER A 37 -16.45 -8.04 10.38
CA SER A 37 -17.92 -8.07 10.25
C SER A 37 -18.43 -6.64 10.19
N LEU A 38 -19.33 -6.34 9.25
CA LEU A 38 -19.79 -5.01 8.93
C LEU A 38 -21.31 -4.92 9.04
N LEU A 39 -21.83 -3.97 9.81
CA LEU A 39 -23.25 -3.70 9.95
C LEU A 39 -23.60 -2.40 9.22
N VAL A 40 -24.43 -2.50 8.17
CA VAL A 40 -24.88 -1.36 7.34
C VAL A 40 -26.28 -0.95 7.76
N ASP A 41 -26.48 0.31 8.16
CA ASP A 41 -27.74 0.94 8.58
C ASP A 41 -28.55 0.05 9.56
N GLY A 42 -27.88 -0.74 10.40
CA GLY A 42 -28.51 -1.66 11.36
C GLY A 42 -29.37 -2.77 10.73
N THR A 43 -29.39 -2.94 9.40
CA THR A 43 -30.30 -3.82 8.67
C THR A 43 -29.62 -4.89 7.84
N LEU A 44 -28.43 -4.62 7.32
CA LEU A 44 -27.62 -5.55 6.52
C LEU A 44 -26.33 -5.89 7.27
N LEU A 45 -26.08 -7.18 7.50
CA LEU A 45 -24.84 -7.67 8.10
C LEU A 45 -24.00 -8.38 7.02
N LEU A 46 -22.75 -7.94 6.84
CA LEU A 46 -21.77 -8.56 5.96
C LEU A 46 -20.75 -9.29 6.84
N ASP A 47 -20.66 -10.58 6.64
CA ASP A 47 -19.90 -11.54 7.43
C ASP A 47 -20.28 -11.59 8.92
N LEU A 48 -19.89 -12.65 9.58
CA LEU A 48 -20.16 -12.86 11.00
C LEU A 48 -18.83 -12.98 11.76
N THR A 49 -18.64 -12.15 12.75
CA THR A 49 -17.59 -12.33 13.75
C THR A 49 -18.03 -13.32 14.83
N PRO A 50 -17.13 -14.06 15.50
CA PRO A 50 -17.48 -14.83 16.69
C PRO A 50 -18.13 -13.95 17.76
N GLY A 51 -19.24 -14.41 18.35
CA GLY A 51 -20.00 -13.66 19.34
C GLY A 51 -20.60 -12.34 18.82
N PRO A 52 -21.32 -12.34 17.69
CA PRO A 52 -21.73 -11.11 17.00
C PRO A 52 -22.66 -10.23 17.84
N ALA A 53 -23.46 -10.80 18.73
CA ALA A 53 -24.30 -10.04 19.65
C ALA A 53 -23.47 -9.22 20.65
N LEU A 54 -22.39 -9.78 21.17
CA LEU A 54 -21.47 -9.05 22.07
C LEU A 54 -20.70 -7.95 21.31
N ALA A 55 -20.25 -8.25 20.09
CA ALA A 55 -19.57 -7.27 19.24
C ALA A 55 -20.49 -6.07 18.94
N ALA A 56 -21.75 -6.33 18.57
CA ALA A 56 -22.75 -5.29 18.36
C ALA A 56 -23.02 -4.46 19.64
N ALA A 57 -23.21 -5.12 20.79
CA ALA A 57 -23.43 -4.43 22.05
C ALA A 57 -22.25 -3.52 22.43
N ARG A 58 -21.02 -3.95 22.23
CA ARG A 58 -19.80 -3.13 22.44
C ARG A 58 -19.74 -1.92 21.50
N ALA A 59 -20.26 -2.05 20.29
CA ALA A 59 -20.39 -0.97 19.32
C ALA A 59 -21.60 -0.05 19.59
N GLY A 60 -22.36 -0.29 20.66
CA GLY A 60 -23.59 0.46 20.92
C GLY A 60 -24.73 0.16 19.94
N GLN A 61 -24.65 -0.99 19.24
CA GLN A 61 -25.60 -1.41 18.21
C GLN A 61 -26.46 -2.58 18.66
N SER A 62 -27.60 -2.78 17.99
CA SER A 62 -28.47 -3.93 18.17
C SER A 62 -28.60 -4.72 16.89
N LEU A 63 -28.52 -6.03 16.96
CA LEU A 63 -28.76 -6.91 15.81
C LEU A 63 -30.26 -7.18 15.55
N GLY A 64 -31.17 -6.74 16.40
CA GLY A 64 -32.62 -6.95 16.25
C GLY A 64 -33.22 -6.29 14.99
N GLY A 65 -32.53 -5.31 14.41
CA GLY A 65 -32.89 -4.67 13.15
C GLY A 65 -32.42 -5.42 11.91
N VAL A 66 -31.51 -6.38 12.01
CA VAL A 66 -30.91 -7.08 10.86
C VAL A 66 -31.98 -7.88 10.13
N ARG A 67 -32.06 -7.70 8.83
CA ARG A 67 -33.01 -8.36 7.92
C ARG A 67 -32.31 -9.25 6.90
N GLN A 68 -31.02 -9.05 6.70
CA GLN A 68 -30.20 -9.82 5.78
C GLN A 68 -28.79 -10.02 6.35
N VAL A 69 -28.29 -11.25 6.24
CA VAL A 69 -26.89 -11.62 6.53
C VAL A 69 -26.29 -12.17 5.25
N LEU A 70 -25.18 -11.58 4.80
CA LEU A 70 -24.45 -12.00 3.61
C LEU A 70 -23.03 -12.44 4.01
N LEU A 71 -22.58 -13.57 3.46
CA LEU A 71 -21.22 -14.06 3.63
C LEU A 71 -20.38 -13.76 2.39
N SER A 72 -19.19 -13.20 2.59
CA SER A 72 -18.26 -12.85 1.51
C SER A 72 -17.29 -13.99 1.18
N HIS A 73 -16.94 -14.85 2.13
CA HIS A 73 -15.97 -15.93 1.95
C HIS A 73 -16.44 -17.21 2.65
N PRO A 74 -15.90 -18.41 2.25
CA PRO A 74 -16.12 -19.63 2.98
C PRO A 74 -15.54 -19.50 4.39
N HIS A 75 -16.30 -19.95 5.39
CA HIS A 75 -15.78 -20.09 6.74
C HIS A 75 -15.20 -21.51 6.88
N ASP A 76 -13.91 -21.65 6.81
CA ASP A 76 -13.18 -22.91 7.00
C ASP A 76 -12.85 -23.17 8.49
N GLY A 77 -13.64 -22.61 9.39
CA GLY A 77 -13.46 -22.70 10.85
C GLY A 77 -14.58 -23.44 11.57
N PRO A 78 -14.58 -23.44 12.91
CA PRO A 78 -15.67 -24.01 13.69
C PRO A 78 -17.00 -23.40 13.26
N ALA A 79 -18.07 -24.23 13.29
CA ALA A 79 -19.38 -23.87 12.77
C ALA A 79 -19.78 -22.45 13.16
N LEU A 80 -20.14 -21.65 12.16
CA LEU A 80 -20.56 -20.28 12.33
C LEU A 80 -21.75 -20.23 13.29
N GLU A 81 -21.56 -19.64 14.46
CA GLU A 81 -22.64 -19.46 15.41
C GLU A 81 -23.55 -18.33 14.92
N VAL A 82 -24.73 -18.69 14.44
CA VAL A 82 -25.78 -17.73 14.07
C VAL A 82 -26.67 -17.48 15.26
N PRO A 83 -26.65 -16.29 15.87
CA PRO A 83 -27.53 -15.97 16.99
C PRO A 83 -29.01 -16.20 16.66
N ALA A 84 -29.78 -16.68 17.63
CA ALA A 84 -31.23 -16.81 17.48
C ALA A 84 -31.85 -15.44 17.12
N GLY A 85 -32.68 -15.42 16.10
CA GLY A 85 -33.34 -14.20 15.61
C GLY A 85 -32.64 -13.50 14.47
N LEU A 86 -31.41 -13.87 14.11
CA LEU A 86 -30.80 -13.42 12.85
C LEU A 86 -31.31 -14.26 11.66
N PRO A 87 -31.46 -13.64 10.47
CA PRO A 87 -31.72 -14.38 9.24
C PRO A 87 -30.60 -15.38 8.95
N SER A 88 -30.93 -16.48 8.31
CA SER A 88 -29.94 -17.46 7.84
C SER A 88 -28.95 -16.76 6.91
N PRO A 89 -27.64 -16.90 7.14
CA PRO A 89 -26.62 -16.34 6.26
C PRO A 89 -26.71 -16.93 4.85
N VAL A 90 -26.62 -16.08 3.85
CA VAL A 90 -26.61 -16.48 2.44
C VAL A 90 -25.47 -15.83 1.70
N ARG A 91 -25.19 -16.32 0.48
CA ARG A 91 -24.28 -15.73 -0.46
C ARG A 91 -25.02 -15.35 -1.72
N VAL A 92 -24.83 -14.15 -2.22
CA VAL A 92 -25.37 -13.72 -3.51
C VAL A 92 -24.48 -14.29 -4.61
N PRO A 93 -25.03 -15.00 -5.60
CA PRO A 93 -24.25 -15.47 -6.75
C PRO A 93 -23.60 -14.31 -7.48
N ASP A 94 -22.41 -14.55 -8.04
CA ASP A 94 -21.64 -13.53 -8.77
C ASP A 94 -22.50 -12.83 -9.83
N ARG A 95 -22.28 -11.51 -9.97
CA ARG A 95 -22.96 -10.62 -10.92
C ARG A 95 -24.46 -10.43 -10.67
N GLN A 96 -25.04 -11.09 -9.69
CA GLN A 96 -26.44 -10.87 -9.31
C GLN A 96 -26.59 -9.66 -8.38
N GLU A 97 -27.76 -9.06 -8.42
CA GLU A 97 -28.15 -7.94 -7.54
C GLU A 97 -29.33 -8.33 -6.67
N LEU A 98 -29.22 -8.02 -5.39
CA LEU A 98 -30.27 -8.20 -4.40
C LEU A 98 -30.78 -6.81 -3.98
N ALA A 99 -32.08 -6.56 -4.17
CA ALA A 99 -32.75 -5.39 -3.66
C ALA A 99 -33.36 -5.70 -2.28
N LEU A 100 -32.99 -4.92 -1.27
CA LEU A 100 -33.47 -5.10 0.09
C LEU A 100 -34.68 -4.18 0.39
N ILE A 101 -35.57 -4.63 1.26
CA ILE A 101 -36.73 -3.85 1.73
C ILE A 101 -36.30 -2.52 2.35
N SER A 102 -35.10 -2.48 2.94
CA SER A 102 -34.48 -1.26 3.49
C SER A 102 -34.07 -0.21 2.43
N GLY A 103 -34.29 -0.52 1.13
CA GLY A 103 -33.89 0.35 0.02
C GLY A 103 -32.45 0.18 -0.45
N HIS A 104 -31.67 -0.65 0.21
CA HIS A 104 -30.30 -0.97 -0.24
C HIS A 104 -30.32 -1.90 -1.47
N ARG A 105 -29.34 -1.72 -2.32
CA ARG A 105 -29.04 -2.64 -3.44
C ARG A 105 -27.67 -3.26 -3.19
N VAL A 106 -27.60 -4.58 -3.22
CA VAL A 106 -26.35 -5.32 -3.04
C VAL A 106 -26.04 -6.09 -4.30
N ARG A 107 -24.96 -5.73 -4.97
CA ARG A 107 -24.46 -6.47 -6.15
C ARG A 107 -23.25 -7.28 -5.78
N ALA A 108 -23.29 -8.56 -6.13
CA ALA A 108 -22.18 -9.48 -5.97
C ALA A 108 -21.15 -9.29 -7.09
N LEU A 109 -19.89 -9.25 -6.73
CA LEU A 109 -18.74 -9.11 -7.62
C LEU A 109 -17.94 -10.41 -7.65
N ALA A 110 -17.60 -10.85 -8.86
CA ALA A 110 -16.69 -11.96 -9.06
C ALA A 110 -15.27 -11.57 -8.66
N LEU A 111 -14.55 -12.49 -8.03
CA LEU A 111 -13.21 -12.29 -7.49
C LEU A 111 -12.21 -13.25 -8.13
N ASP A 112 -10.92 -12.94 -8.01
CA ASP A 112 -9.81 -13.81 -8.44
C ASP A 112 -9.44 -14.88 -7.40
N ALA A 113 -10.13 -14.91 -6.26
CA ALA A 113 -10.01 -15.89 -5.18
C ALA A 113 -11.41 -16.39 -4.76
N PRO A 114 -11.49 -17.53 -4.03
CA PRO A 114 -12.76 -18.02 -3.52
C PRO A 114 -13.45 -16.99 -2.62
N GLY A 115 -14.67 -16.61 -2.96
CA GLY A 115 -15.43 -15.60 -2.24
C GLY A 115 -16.31 -14.77 -3.15
N THR A 116 -16.97 -13.77 -2.57
CA THR A 116 -17.84 -12.82 -3.25
C THR A 116 -17.60 -11.43 -2.68
N GLY A 117 -17.23 -10.48 -3.53
CA GLY A 117 -17.21 -9.06 -3.17
C GLY A 117 -18.62 -8.47 -3.19
N TYR A 118 -18.87 -7.46 -2.38
CA TYR A 118 -20.18 -6.82 -2.34
C TYR A 118 -20.07 -5.32 -2.60
N ARG A 119 -20.78 -4.86 -3.63
CA ARG A 119 -21.11 -3.46 -3.80
C ARG A 119 -22.46 -3.20 -3.14
N VAL A 120 -22.48 -2.32 -2.16
CA VAL A 120 -23.71 -1.87 -1.49
C VAL A 120 -23.99 -0.44 -1.90
N THR A 121 -25.19 -0.20 -2.44
CA THR A 121 -25.69 1.16 -2.71
C THR A 121 -26.82 1.44 -1.73
N GLY A 122 -26.65 2.48 -0.94
CA GLY A 122 -27.66 2.92 0.03
C GLY A 122 -28.84 3.65 -0.62
N PRO A 123 -29.94 3.83 0.10
CA PRO A 123 -31.10 4.61 -0.38
C PRO A 123 -30.74 6.10 -0.61
N ASP A 124 -29.68 6.58 -0.02
CA ASP A 124 -29.10 7.93 -0.20
C ASP A 124 -28.17 8.03 -1.42
N GLY A 125 -28.03 6.95 -2.19
CA GLY A 125 -27.15 6.85 -3.37
C GLY A 125 -25.66 6.65 -3.03
N ARG A 126 -25.28 6.60 -1.74
CA ARG A 126 -23.90 6.32 -1.33
C ARG A 126 -23.47 4.90 -1.66
N ARG A 127 -22.20 4.74 -2.02
CA ARG A 127 -21.66 3.49 -2.54
C ARG A 127 -20.51 2.98 -1.68
N LEU A 128 -20.68 1.76 -1.17
CA LEU A 128 -19.69 1.00 -0.42
C LEU A 128 -19.23 -0.20 -1.26
N LEU A 129 -17.94 -0.44 -1.32
CA LEU A 129 -17.36 -1.68 -1.82
C LEU A 129 -16.73 -2.45 -0.64
N TYR A 130 -17.09 -3.72 -0.50
CA TYR A 130 -16.46 -4.64 0.45
C TYR A 130 -15.86 -5.83 -0.27
N LEU A 131 -14.58 -6.10 -0.01
CA LEU A 131 -13.85 -7.27 -0.52
C LEU A 131 -13.41 -8.18 0.63
N PRO A 132 -13.58 -9.52 0.50
CA PRO A 132 -13.11 -10.48 1.49
C PRO A 132 -11.59 -10.57 1.56
N PRO A 133 -11.04 -11.28 2.59
CA PRO A 133 -9.60 -11.41 2.76
C PRO A 133 -8.93 -12.06 1.54
N GLY A 134 -7.76 -11.58 1.19
CA GLY A 134 -6.92 -12.15 0.15
C GLY A 134 -7.48 -12.09 -1.27
N ALA A 135 -8.53 -11.31 -1.56
CA ALA A 135 -9.22 -11.28 -2.85
C ALA A 135 -9.16 -9.91 -3.53
N ALA A 136 -9.19 -9.92 -4.85
CA ALA A 136 -9.34 -8.75 -5.72
C ALA A 136 -10.43 -8.99 -6.78
N PRO A 137 -11.04 -7.93 -7.35
CA PRO A 137 -12.03 -8.09 -8.41
C PRO A 137 -11.48 -8.85 -9.62
N ALA A 138 -12.21 -9.86 -10.09
CA ALA A 138 -11.86 -10.59 -11.30
C ALA A 138 -12.00 -9.70 -12.55
N GLY A 139 -11.21 -9.99 -13.59
CA GLY A 139 -11.32 -9.26 -14.87
C GLY A 139 -10.74 -7.83 -14.87
N THR A 140 -10.07 -7.41 -13.81
CA THR A 140 -9.28 -6.17 -13.76
C THR A 140 -7.79 -6.50 -13.78
N PRO A 141 -7.20 -6.90 -14.91
CA PRO A 141 -5.75 -7.07 -14.98
C PRO A 141 -5.11 -5.70 -14.83
N LEU A 142 -4.05 -5.62 -14.05
CA LEU A 142 -3.17 -4.45 -14.07
C LEU A 142 -2.57 -4.39 -15.49
N SER A 143 -2.69 -3.24 -16.14
CA SER A 143 -2.16 -3.05 -17.50
C SER A 143 -0.64 -3.23 -17.47
N THR A 144 -0.11 -4.20 -18.21
CA THR A 144 1.32 -4.26 -18.48
C THR A 144 1.69 -3.00 -19.28
N PRO A 145 2.77 -2.29 -18.94
CA PRO A 145 3.19 -1.14 -19.73
C PRO A 145 3.44 -1.59 -21.17
N VAL A 146 2.67 -1.03 -22.09
CA VAL A 146 2.88 -1.23 -23.52
C VAL A 146 4.28 -0.67 -23.82
N GLY A 147 5.20 -1.55 -24.24
CA GLY A 147 6.50 -1.14 -24.74
C GLY A 147 6.28 -0.13 -25.86
N THR A 148 7.05 0.95 -25.86
CA THR A 148 7.04 1.99 -26.89
C THR A 148 7.56 1.39 -28.21
N GLY A 149 6.66 0.68 -28.91
CA GLY A 149 6.83 0.30 -30.31
C GLY A 149 6.02 1.30 -31.14
N PRO A 150 6.47 1.66 -32.38
CA PRO A 150 5.77 2.63 -33.20
C PRO A 150 4.37 2.14 -33.55
N ALA A 151 3.37 2.97 -33.31
CA ALA A 151 1.98 2.73 -33.64
C ALA A 151 1.81 2.61 -35.15
N THR A 152 1.55 1.42 -35.64
CA THR A 152 1.02 1.19 -37.00
C THR A 152 -0.34 0.53 -36.93
N GLY A 153 -1.34 1.20 -37.48
CA GLY A 153 -2.55 0.55 -37.96
C GLY A 153 -3.83 0.87 -37.21
N SER A 154 -4.59 1.78 -37.78
CA SER A 154 -5.99 2.06 -37.54
C SER A 154 -6.87 0.81 -37.75
N GLY A 155 -7.62 0.46 -36.71
CA GLY A 155 -8.70 -0.52 -36.78
C GLY A 155 -9.70 -0.19 -35.68
N ALA A 156 -10.60 0.78 -35.93
CA ALA A 156 -11.76 1.04 -35.09
C ALA A 156 -12.81 -0.05 -35.38
N GLY A 157 -12.82 -1.10 -34.58
CA GLY A 157 -13.95 -2.01 -34.47
C GLY A 157 -15.03 -1.39 -33.57
N PRO A 158 -16.34 -1.74 -33.78
CA PRO A 158 -17.41 -1.19 -32.98
C PRO A 158 -17.21 -1.62 -31.51
N HIS A 159 -17.02 -0.64 -30.61
CA HIS A 159 -17.08 -0.87 -29.18
C HIS A 159 -18.52 -1.28 -28.81
N THR A 160 -18.74 -2.57 -28.61
CA THR A 160 -19.89 -3.02 -27.87
C THR A 160 -19.68 -2.59 -26.41
N ASP A 161 -20.52 -1.68 -25.97
CA ASP A 161 -20.66 -1.25 -24.57
C ASP A 161 -21.25 -2.41 -23.72
N GLU A 162 -20.56 -3.53 -23.64
CA GLU A 162 -20.82 -4.48 -22.56
C GLU A 162 -20.18 -3.91 -21.29
N PRO A 163 -20.93 -3.79 -20.19
CA PRO A 163 -20.39 -3.28 -18.94
C PRO A 163 -19.23 -4.16 -18.50
N ARG A 164 -18.02 -3.60 -18.51
CA ARG A 164 -16.83 -4.24 -17.95
C ARG A 164 -17.18 -4.72 -16.55
N ASP A 165 -16.87 -5.97 -16.24
CA ASP A 165 -17.30 -6.72 -15.06
C ASP A 165 -17.31 -5.91 -13.76
N GLY A 166 -18.44 -5.30 -13.45
CA GLY A 166 -18.93 -5.02 -12.10
C GLY A 166 -18.31 -3.88 -11.28
N VAL A 167 -17.15 -3.34 -11.61
CA VAL A 167 -16.51 -2.24 -10.86
C VAL A 167 -16.62 -0.95 -11.68
N ASP A 168 -17.64 -0.16 -11.40
CA ASP A 168 -17.98 1.06 -12.13
C ASP A 168 -17.90 2.31 -11.24
N GLY A 169 -17.15 3.32 -11.69
CA GLY A 169 -17.04 4.65 -11.09
C GLY A 169 -16.52 4.67 -9.64
N PRO A 170 -16.20 5.85 -9.09
CA PRO A 170 -15.63 5.91 -7.74
C PRO A 170 -16.66 5.51 -6.68
N TYR A 171 -16.18 4.79 -5.67
CA TYR A 171 -16.93 4.51 -4.44
C TYR A 171 -16.71 5.63 -3.42
N ASP A 172 -17.70 5.82 -2.53
CA ASP A 172 -17.55 6.72 -1.38
C ASP A 172 -16.64 6.07 -0.31
N LEU A 173 -16.76 4.75 -0.15
CA LEU A 173 -16.00 3.96 0.81
C LEU A 173 -15.62 2.61 0.22
N VAL A 174 -14.35 2.21 0.41
CA VAL A 174 -13.84 0.88 0.05
C VAL A 174 -13.26 0.22 1.30
N VAL A 175 -13.70 -1.00 1.57
CA VAL A 175 -13.28 -1.82 2.73
C VAL A 175 -12.65 -3.10 2.21
N LEU A 176 -11.35 -3.30 2.46
CA LEU A 176 -10.60 -4.43 1.89
C LEU A 176 -9.35 -4.79 2.70
N ASP A 177 -8.73 -5.93 2.35
CA ASP A 177 -7.43 -6.35 2.87
C ASP A 177 -6.29 -5.60 2.16
N VAL A 178 -5.95 -4.41 2.65
CA VAL A 178 -4.88 -3.57 2.06
C VAL A 178 -3.50 -4.17 2.27
N LEU A 179 -3.28 -4.87 3.38
CA LEU A 179 -1.94 -5.34 3.78
C LEU A 179 -1.63 -6.72 3.22
N GLY A 180 -2.60 -7.63 3.17
CA GLY A 180 -2.46 -8.95 2.57
C GLY A 180 -2.56 -8.92 1.04
N ARG A 181 -3.36 -7.99 0.48
CA ARG A 181 -3.60 -7.87 -0.96
C ARG A 181 -3.51 -6.42 -1.45
N PRO A 182 -2.32 -5.77 -1.35
CA PRO A 182 -2.16 -4.39 -1.79
C PRO A 182 -2.44 -4.19 -3.29
N ASP A 183 -2.24 -5.21 -4.12
CA ASP A 183 -2.58 -5.19 -5.54
C ASP A 183 -4.08 -5.04 -5.81
N ALA A 184 -4.95 -5.48 -4.89
CA ALA A 184 -6.39 -5.25 -5.01
C ALA A 184 -6.70 -3.75 -5.02
N LEU A 185 -6.07 -2.97 -4.14
CA LEU A 185 -6.21 -1.51 -4.10
C LEU A 185 -5.59 -0.84 -5.34
N ALA A 186 -4.46 -1.36 -5.83
CA ALA A 186 -3.84 -0.88 -7.07
C ALA A 186 -4.79 -1.06 -8.28
N ARG A 187 -5.41 -2.23 -8.42
CA ARG A 187 -6.40 -2.52 -9.48
C ARG A 187 -7.62 -1.60 -9.41
N LEU A 188 -8.15 -1.38 -8.20
CA LEU A 188 -9.29 -0.48 -8.01
C LEU A 188 -8.95 0.97 -8.39
N ARG A 189 -7.73 1.43 -8.13
CA ARG A 189 -7.23 2.74 -8.55
C ARG A 189 -7.10 2.83 -10.07
N GLU A 190 -6.59 1.80 -10.71
CA GLU A 190 -6.39 1.76 -12.16
C GLU A 190 -7.72 1.88 -12.93
N VAL A 191 -8.77 1.22 -12.44
CA VAL A 191 -10.10 1.29 -13.06
C VAL A 191 -10.94 2.50 -12.60
N GLY A 192 -10.38 3.39 -11.77
CA GLY A 192 -11.06 4.58 -11.27
C GLY A 192 -12.13 4.30 -10.20
N ALA A 193 -12.18 3.11 -9.63
CA ALA A 193 -13.08 2.76 -8.53
C ALA A 193 -12.68 3.43 -7.21
N VAL A 194 -11.39 3.72 -7.05
CA VAL A 194 -10.81 4.48 -5.93
C VAL A 194 -10.24 5.78 -6.47
N ALA A 195 -10.88 6.90 -6.11
CA ALA A 195 -10.47 8.26 -6.42
C ALA A 195 -9.83 8.93 -5.18
N ALA A 196 -9.36 10.16 -5.33
CA ALA A 196 -8.80 10.94 -4.21
C ALA A 196 -9.82 11.23 -3.09
N THR A 197 -11.12 11.20 -3.41
CA THR A 197 -12.22 11.40 -2.46
C THR A 197 -12.75 10.13 -1.82
N THR A 198 -12.29 8.95 -2.28
CA THR A 198 -12.70 7.66 -1.75
C THR A 198 -12.02 7.41 -0.41
N ASP A 199 -12.80 7.14 0.64
CA ASP A 199 -12.26 6.65 1.91
C ASP A 199 -11.88 5.15 1.76
N VAL A 200 -10.67 4.78 2.17
CA VAL A 200 -10.19 3.40 2.07
C VAL A 200 -9.92 2.87 3.47
N LEU A 201 -10.72 1.90 3.90
CA LEU A 201 -10.58 1.23 5.18
C LEU A 201 -9.91 -0.14 5.03
N ALA A 202 -8.85 -0.33 5.77
CA ALA A 202 -8.21 -1.63 5.90
C ALA A 202 -8.93 -2.47 6.95
N VAL A 203 -9.30 -3.69 6.56
CA VAL A 203 -9.83 -4.75 7.40
C VAL A 203 -9.03 -6.03 7.17
N HIS A 204 -9.44 -7.13 7.79
CA HIS A 204 -8.72 -8.42 7.76
C HIS A 204 -7.30 -8.31 8.30
N ILE A 205 -7.09 -7.40 9.27
CA ILE A 205 -5.78 -7.12 9.85
C ILE A 205 -5.35 -8.29 10.71
N GLY A 206 -4.29 -8.98 10.28
CA GLY A 206 -3.68 -10.12 10.95
C GLY A 206 -2.37 -9.76 11.67
N HIS A 207 -1.67 -10.80 12.11
CA HIS A 207 -0.40 -10.66 12.84
C HIS A 207 0.82 -10.43 11.92
N ASP A 208 0.64 -10.34 10.60
CA ASP A 208 1.76 -10.10 9.65
C ASP A 208 2.33 -8.70 9.76
N VAL A 209 1.58 -7.77 10.32
CA VAL A 209 2.00 -6.40 10.56
C VAL A 209 2.01 -6.12 12.06
N PRO A 210 3.07 -5.46 12.58
CA PRO A 210 3.07 -5.01 13.99
C PRO A 210 1.86 -4.12 14.28
N PRO A 211 1.15 -4.34 15.39
CA PRO A 211 0.05 -3.46 15.80
C PRO A 211 0.55 -2.06 16.17
N GLY A 212 -0.39 -1.12 16.33
CA GLY A 212 -0.09 0.23 16.78
C GLY A 212 0.43 1.17 15.69
N PRO A 213 1.33 2.10 16.00
CA PRO A 213 1.74 3.18 15.10
C PRO A 213 2.30 2.71 13.75
N GLU A 214 2.95 1.55 13.71
CA GLU A 214 3.50 1.01 12.44
C GLU A 214 2.41 0.56 11.49
N LEU A 215 1.35 -0.06 11.99
CA LEU A 215 0.16 -0.39 11.19
C LEU A 215 -0.39 0.88 10.51
N HIS A 216 -0.61 1.94 11.28
CA HIS A 216 -1.16 3.19 10.77
C HIS A 216 -0.24 3.86 9.73
N ARG A 217 1.09 3.82 9.94
CA ARG A 217 2.05 4.35 8.96
C ARG A 217 2.03 3.58 7.64
N ARG A 218 1.96 2.25 7.68
CA ARG A 218 1.87 1.43 6.45
C ARG A 218 0.59 1.69 5.69
N LEU A 219 -0.52 1.78 6.38
CA LEU A 219 -1.80 2.08 5.77
C LEU A 219 -1.84 3.50 5.19
N ALA A 220 -1.32 4.49 5.91
CA ALA A 220 -1.21 5.85 5.41
C ALA A 220 -0.36 5.93 4.13
N ALA A 221 0.76 5.18 4.06
CA ALA A 221 1.57 5.11 2.85
C ALA A 221 0.81 4.50 1.65
N ALA A 222 -0.13 3.58 1.92
CA ALA A 222 -1.03 3.04 0.92
C ALA A 222 -2.26 3.92 0.63
N GLY A 223 -2.43 5.04 1.32
CA GLY A 223 -3.62 5.89 1.24
C GLY A 223 -4.87 5.22 1.81
N ALA A 224 -4.68 4.48 2.88
CA ALA A 224 -5.73 3.79 3.61
C ALA A 224 -5.60 4.07 5.11
N ARG A 225 -6.63 3.72 5.87
CA ARG A 225 -6.62 3.83 7.32
C ARG A 225 -7.27 2.60 7.98
N ALA A 226 -6.94 2.33 9.22
CA ALA A 226 -7.65 1.38 10.05
C ALA A 226 -8.41 2.13 11.16
N VAL A 227 -9.49 1.52 11.60
CA VAL A 227 -10.28 1.97 12.75
C VAL A 227 -10.40 0.84 13.78
N PRO A 228 -10.63 1.14 15.06
CA PRO A 228 -10.92 0.11 16.06
C PRO A 228 -12.25 -0.60 15.79
N ASP A 229 -12.39 -1.83 16.32
CA ASP A 229 -13.68 -2.52 16.38
C ASP A 229 -14.71 -1.66 17.09
N GLY A 230 -15.95 -1.74 16.64
CA GLY A 230 -17.07 -0.95 17.18
C GLY A 230 -17.20 0.46 16.61
N THR A 231 -16.31 0.89 15.72
CA THR A 231 -16.39 2.21 15.09
C THR A 231 -17.58 2.29 14.12
N THR A 232 -18.39 3.35 14.26
CA THR A 232 -19.45 3.71 13.29
C THR A 232 -19.02 4.90 12.45
N LEU A 233 -19.22 4.81 11.15
CA LEU A 233 -18.84 5.80 10.14
C LEU A 233 -20.02 6.15 9.26
N THR A 234 -20.10 7.40 8.82
CA THR A 234 -21.04 7.81 7.77
C THR A 234 -20.35 7.68 6.42
N VAL A 235 -20.86 6.82 5.54
CA VAL A 235 -20.31 6.62 4.19
C VAL A 235 -20.44 7.91 3.37
N GLY A 236 -19.33 8.35 2.79
CA GLY A 236 -19.23 9.60 2.04
C GLY A 236 -19.08 10.85 2.91
N ALA A 237 -18.98 10.71 4.24
CA ALA A 237 -18.46 11.80 5.06
C ALA A 237 -16.99 12.05 4.70
N PRO A 238 -16.52 13.32 4.73
CA PRO A 238 -15.10 13.56 4.49
C PRO A 238 -14.27 12.73 5.46
N ALA A 239 -13.52 11.78 4.94
CA ALA A 239 -12.44 11.17 5.73
C ALA A 239 -11.51 12.32 6.11
N GLY A 240 -11.14 12.43 7.39
CA GLY A 240 -10.15 13.43 7.80
C GLY A 240 -8.92 13.33 6.90
N PRO A 241 -8.16 14.40 6.68
CA PRO A 241 -7.09 14.47 5.70
C PRO A 241 -6.03 13.42 5.98
N GLY A 242 -6.20 12.24 5.42
CA GLY A 242 -5.12 11.27 5.23
C GLY A 242 -4.24 11.80 4.12
N THR A 243 -3.36 12.75 4.43
CA THR A 243 -2.35 13.18 3.45
C THR A 243 -1.40 12.02 3.23
N LEU A 244 -1.46 11.43 2.05
CA LEU A 244 -0.40 10.55 1.58
C LEU A 244 0.95 11.26 1.75
N PRO A 245 1.94 10.66 2.44
CA PRO A 245 3.27 11.22 2.46
C PRO A 245 3.79 11.22 1.03
N ARG A 246 4.12 12.37 0.52
CA ARG A 246 4.64 12.50 -0.84
C ARG A 246 6.05 11.97 -0.97
N ARG A 247 6.87 12.18 0.08
CA ARG A 247 8.30 11.89 0.05
C ARG A 247 8.68 11.06 1.26
N THR A 248 9.24 9.90 1.00
CA THR A 248 9.72 8.98 2.02
C THR A 248 11.16 8.60 1.76
N LEU A 249 12.02 8.68 2.78
CA LEU A 249 13.38 8.17 2.74
C LEU A 249 13.48 6.92 3.62
N VAL A 250 13.96 5.82 3.02
CA VAL A 250 14.21 4.55 3.73
C VAL A 250 15.71 4.33 3.83
N LEU A 251 16.23 4.49 5.02
CA LEU A 251 17.64 4.29 5.38
C LEU A 251 17.88 2.87 5.89
N GLY A 252 19.11 2.40 5.81
CA GLY A 252 19.55 1.16 6.45
C GLY A 252 20.86 0.62 5.91
N GLY A 253 21.49 -0.29 6.65
CA GLY A 253 22.71 -0.97 6.26
C GLY A 253 22.51 -1.96 5.09
N ALA A 254 23.59 -2.60 4.68
CA ALA A 254 23.52 -3.69 3.70
C ALA A 254 22.62 -4.81 4.24
N ARG A 255 21.72 -5.35 3.38
CA ARG A 255 20.79 -6.45 3.72
C ARG A 255 19.85 -6.17 4.92
N SER A 256 19.61 -4.90 5.24
CA SER A 256 18.69 -4.49 6.34
C SER A 256 17.20 -4.72 6.03
N GLY A 257 16.83 -4.94 4.76
CA GLY A 257 15.44 -5.01 4.31
C GLY A 257 14.88 -3.68 3.76
N LYS A 258 15.72 -2.63 3.65
CA LYS A 258 15.28 -1.29 3.22
C LYS A 258 14.60 -1.25 1.86
N SER A 259 15.11 -1.98 0.85
CA SER A 259 14.47 -2.02 -0.49
C SER A 259 13.11 -2.71 -0.44
N LEU A 260 12.98 -3.81 0.32
CA LEU A 260 11.71 -4.49 0.53
C LEU A 260 10.69 -3.59 1.24
N GLU A 261 11.13 -2.81 2.22
CA GLU A 261 10.26 -1.84 2.91
C GLU A 261 9.79 -0.74 1.95
N ALA A 262 10.67 -0.24 1.08
CA ALA A 262 10.32 0.74 0.07
C ALA A 262 9.32 0.18 -0.96
N GLU A 263 9.53 -1.05 -1.43
CA GLU A 263 8.62 -1.77 -2.33
C GLU A 263 7.22 -1.92 -1.70
N ARG A 264 7.15 -2.33 -0.44
CA ARG A 264 5.87 -2.48 0.30
C ARG A 264 5.07 -1.19 0.39
N ARG A 265 5.73 -0.04 0.52
CA ARG A 265 5.05 1.26 0.61
C ARG A 265 4.38 1.68 -0.69
N LEU A 266 4.83 1.16 -1.81
CA LEU A 266 4.28 1.47 -3.13
C LEU A 266 3.45 0.32 -3.72
N ALA A 267 3.34 -0.83 -3.05
CA ALA A 267 2.64 -2.01 -3.58
C ALA A 267 1.14 -1.77 -3.88
N ALA A 268 0.52 -0.78 -3.23
CA ALA A 268 -0.87 -0.39 -3.46
C ALA A 268 -1.07 0.61 -4.62
N PHE A 269 0.00 0.94 -5.37
CA PHE A 269 -0.07 1.87 -6.51
C PHE A 269 0.18 1.12 -7.82
N PRO A 270 -0.67 1.35 -8.86
CA PRO A 270 -0.41 0.86 -10.19
C PRO A 270 0.72 1.67 -10.85
N GLY A 271 1.47 1.05 -11.75
CA GLY A 271 2.37 1.76 -12.64
C GLY A 271 3.58 2.46 -12.00
N VAL A 272 4.09 2.00 -10.87
CA VAL A 272 5.29 2.56 -10.22
C VAL A 272 6.51 2.50 -11.15
N VAL A 273 7.29 3.58 -11.19
CA VAL A 273 8.59 3.61 -11.86
C VAL A 273 9.69 3.31 -10.83
N TYR A 274 10.29 2.15 -10.97
CA TYR A 274 11.47 1.77 -10.19
C TYR A 274 12.72 2.31 -10.89
N VAL A 275 13.40 3.25 -10.25
CA VAL A 275 14.59 3.89 -10.76
C VAL A 275 15.84 3.20 -10.20
N ALA A 276 16.52 2.42 -11.04
CA ALA A 276 17.76 1.73 -10.69
C ALA A 276 18.94 2.66 -10.98
N THR A 277 19.63 3.13 -9.96
CA THR A 277 20.76 4.06 -10.08
C THR A 277 22.12 3.36 -10.15
N GLY A 278 22.13 2.01 -10.04
CA GLY A 278 23.36 1.23 -9.98
C GLY A 278 24.04 0.96 -11.33
N GLY A 279 23.31 1.16 -12.43
CA GLY A 279 23.75 0.75 -13.75
C GLY A 279 23.95 -0.75 -13.90
N SER A 280 24.28 -1.22 -15.10
CA SER A 280 24.64 -2.60 -15.37
C SER A 280 26.10 -2.85 -14.91
N ARG A 281 26.32 -3.98 -14.25
CA ARG A 281 27.63 -4.50 -13.86
C ARG A 281 27.73 -5.92 -14.37
N ASP A 282 27.98 -6.04 -15.68
CA ASP A 282 27.92 -7.31 -16.40
C ASP A 282 28.98 -8.31 -15.93
N ASP A 283 30.03 -7.85 -15.25
CA ASP A 283 31.13 -8.66 -14.74
C ASP A 283 30.95 -9.13 -13.28
N ASP A 284 29.81 -8.78 -12.60
CA ASP A 284 29.56 -9.14 -11.21
C ASP A 284 28.34 -10.08 -11.09
N PRO A 285 28.57 -11.43 -11.01
CA PRO A 285 27.49 -12.40 -10.89
C PRO A 285 26.60 -12.21 -9.63
N ASP A 286 27.20 -11.79 -8.51
CA ASP A 286 26.45 -11.52 -7.28
C ASP A 286 25.53 -10.30 -7.43
N TRP A 287 25.94 -9.33 -8.22
CA TRP A 287 25.12 -8.19 -8.58
C TRP A 287 23.95 -8.60 -9.48
N GLY A 288 24.22 -9.41 -10.51
CA GLY A 288 23.19 -9.97 -11.40
C GLY A 288 22.11 -10.75 -10.64
N ALA A 289 22.52 -11.63 -9.72
CA ALA A 289 21.59 -12.40 -8.89
C ALA A 289 20.69 -11.49 -8.01
N ARG A 290 21.25 -10.44 -7.42
CA ARG A 290 20.47 -9.45 -6.64
C ARG A 290 19.45 -8.71 -7.51
N VAL A 291 19.85 -8.25 -8.69
CA VAL A 291 18.95 -7.56 -9.61
C VAL A 291 17.79 -8.47 -10.02
N ALA A 292 18.07 -9.77 -10.29
CA ALA A 292 17.04 -10.75 -10.61
C ALA A 292 16.06 -10.94 -9.44
N GLU A 293 16.57 -11.15 -8.23
CA GLU A 293 15.74 -11.28 -7.02
C GLU A 293 14.84 -10.05 -6.80
N HIS A 294 15.39 -8.85 -7.01
CA HIS A 294 14.61 -7.60 -6.92
C HIS A 294 13.55 -7.48 -8.02
N ARG A 295 13.81 -7.99 -9.23
CA ARG A 295 12.83 -8.00 -10.32
C ARG A 295 11.70 -8.98 -10.09
N GLU A 296 11.98 -10.17 -9.57
CA GLU A 296 10.98 -11.21 -9.30
C GLU A 296 9.95 -10.79 -8.23
N ARG A 297 10.37 -10.01 -7.25
CA ARG A 297 9.47 -9.54 -6.17
C ARG A 297 8.52 -8.44 -6.59
N ARG A 298 8.85 -7.70 -7.64
CA ARG A 298 8.09 -6.52 -8.05
C ARG A 298 6.87 -6.91 -8.90
N PRO A 299 5.73 -6.23 -8.74
CA PRO A 299 4.61 -6.41 -9.64
C PRO A 299 5.02 -6.20 -11.10
N ALA A 300 4.53 -7.04 -12.02
CA ALA A 300 4.82 -6.95 -13.45
C ALA A 300 4.42 -5.59 -14.07
N THR A 301 3.54 -4.85 -13.40
CA THR A 301 3.08 -3.51 -13.79
C THR A 301 4.07 -2.40 -13.50
N TRP A 302 5.09 -2.67 -12.69
CA TRP A 302 6.12 -1.68 -12.41
C TRP A 302 7.12 -1.61 -13.54
N ARG A 303 7.37 -0.38 -14.01
CA ARG A 303 8.40 -0.12 -15.02
C ARG A 303 9.75 0.08 -14.33
N THR A 304 10.80 -0.55 -14.83
CA THR A 304 12.18 -0.26 -14.41
C THR A 304 12.81 0.74 -15.35
N GLU A 305 13.44 1.77 -14.79
CA GLU A 305 14.22 2.77 -15.50
C GLU A 305 15.63 2.80 -14.92
N GLU A 306 16.64 2.51 -15.74
CA GLU A 306 18.05 2.49 -15.33
C GLU A 306 18.67 3.84 -15.65
N THR A 307 18.77 4.73 -14.68
CA THR A 307 19.32 6.08 -14.86
C THR A 307 19.81 6.68 -13.55
N CYS A 308 20.82 7.55 -13.65
CA CYS A 308 21.27 8.45 -12.58
C CYS A 308 20.76 9.89 -12.78
N ASP A 309 20.08 10.18 -13.89
CA ASP A 309 19.52 11.52 -14.13
C ASP A 309 18.13 11.63 -13.45
N LEU A 310 18.16 11.88 -12.14
CA LEU A 310 16.97 11.91 -11.30
C LEU A 310 16.17 13.23 -11.41
N VAL A 311 16.82 14.33 -11.75
CA VAL A 311 16.18 15.67 -11.75
C VAL A 311 15.03 15.76 -12.74
N PRO A 312 15.15 15.36 -14.02
CA PRO A 312 14.04 15.39 -14.97
C PRO A 312 12.88 14.47 -14.56
N LEU A 313 13.19 13.30 -13.94
CA LEU A 313 12.17 12.39 -13.45
C LEU A 313 11.35 12.99 -12.29
N LEU A 314 12.02 13.69 -11.38
CA LEU A 314 11.37 14.36 -10.26
C LEU A 314 10.57 15.59 -10.69
N ASP A 315 11.00 16.31 -11.71
CA ASP A 315 10.33 17.51 -12.22
C ASP A 315 9.15 17.19 -13.16
N SER A 316 8.99 15.92 -13.58
CA SER A 316 7.89 15.49 -14.45
C SER A 316 6.70 14.96 -13.67
N ASP A 317 5.48 15.10 -14.20
CA ASP A 317 4.31 14.38 -13.75
C ASP A 317 4.39 12.89 -14.08
N GLY A 318 3.71 12.06 -13.30
CA GLY A 318 3.62 10.64 -13.59
C GLY A 318 3.37 9.74 -12.38
N PRO A 319 3.47 8.44 -12.57
CA PRO A 319 3.28 7.46 -11.49
C PRO A 319 4.34 7.62 -10.40
N PRO A 320 4.12 7.05 -9.21
CA PRO A 320 5.09 7.09 -8.12
C PRO A 320 6.49 6.64 -8.54
N LEU A 321 7.52 7.20 -7.90
CA LEU A 321 8.92 6.83 -8.08
C LEU A 321 9.42 6.03 -6.89
N LEU A 322 10.12 4.92 -7.15
CA LEU A 322 10.98 4.24 -6.19
C LEU A 322 12.43 4.37 -6.65
N ILE A 323 13.25 5.16 -5.93
CA ILE A 323 14.67 5.38 -6.26
C ILE A 323 15.53 4.41 -5.43
N ASP A 324 16.19 3.45 -6.07
CA ASP A 324 17.08 2.45 -5.42
C ASP A 324 18.45 2.41 -6.11
N CYS A 325 19.47 3.11 -5.54
CA CYS A 325 19.46 3.86 -4.31
C CYS A 325 20.32 5.16 -4.43
N LEU A 326 20.12 6.08 -3.49
CA LEU A 326 20.88 7.34 -3.45
C LEU A 326 22.39 7.14 -3.25
N SER A 327 22.81 6.06 -2.57
CA SER A 327 24.23 5.75 -2.38
C SER A 327 24.92 5.41 -3.71
N LEU A 328 24.26 4.68 -4.61
CA LEU A 328 24.80 4.38 -5.95
C LEU A 328 24.76 5.62 -6.85
N TRP A 329 23.70 6.41 -6.78
CA TRP A 329 23.63 7.71 -7.41
C TRP A 329 24.80 8.62 -6.99
N LEU A 330 25.08 8.67 -5.66
CA LEU A 330 26.20 9.45 -5.14
C LEU A 330 27.54 8.93 -5.67
N THR A 331 27.78 7.60 -5.64
CA THR A 331 29.01 7.01 -6.17
C THR A 331 29.24 7.44 -7.61
N ARG A 332 28.22 7.31 -8.47
CA ARG A 332 28.30 7.73 -9.87
C ARG A 332 28.57 9.21 -10.03
N THR A 333 27.90 10.05 -9.24
CA THR A 333 28.14 11.49 -9.26
C THR A 333 29.55 11.85 -8.79
N MET A 334 30.08 11.15 -7.78
CA MET A 334 31.45 11.31 -7.31
C MET A 334 32.49 10.87 -8.36
N ASP A 335 32.20 9.81 -9.12
CA ASP A 335 33.03 9.39 -10.27
C ASP A 335 33.09 10.50 -11.33
N GLU A 336 31.94 11.08 -11.69
CA GLU A 336 31.83 12.13 -12.70
C GLU A 336 32.54 13.45 -12.34
N VAL A 337 32.64 13.77 -11.05
CA VAL A 337 33.35 14.96 -10.55
C VAL A 337 34.77 14.63 -10.09
N GLU A 338 35.28 13.43 -10.41
CA GLU A 338 36.61 12.95 -10.09
C GLU A 338 36.96 13.09 -8.60
N ALA A 339 35.96 12.80 -7.75
CA ALA A 339 36.04 13.00 -6.29
C ALA A 339 37.06 12.10 -5.58
N TRP A 340 37.65 11.13 -6.27
CA TRP A 340 38.61 10.18 -5.68
C TRP A 340 40.06 10.68 -5.76
N ASP A 341 40.34 11.72 -6.58
CA ASP A 341 41.60 12.45 -6.62
C ASP A 341 41.54 13.67 -5.70
N ASP A 342 42.47 13.75 -4.73
CA ASP A 342 42.47 14.82 -3.74
C ASP A 342 42.68 16.19 -4.37
N THR A 343 43.55 16.27 -5.41
CA THR A 343 43.83 17.52 -6.11
C THR A 343 42.61 18.03 -6.87
N LEU A 344 41.92 17.13 -7.60
CA LEU A 344 40.73 17.50 -8.38
C LEU A 344 39.55 17.82 -7.45
N TRP A 345 39.46 17.10 -6.35
CA TRP A 345 38.46 17.38 -5.33
C TRP A 345 38.58 18.81 -4.76
N GLU A 346 39.79 19.21 -4.39
CA GLU A 346 40.06 20.56 -3.87
C GLU A 346 39.94 21.68 -4.92
N ARG A 347 40.23 21.39 -6.18
CA ARG A 347 40.12 22.35 -7.28
C ARG A 347 38.71 22.64 -7.77
N GLY A 348 37.71 21.89 -7.34
CA GLY A 348 36.32 22.15 -7.72
C GLY A 348 35.40 20.96 -7.62
N GLY A 349 35.90 19.73 -7.46
CA GLY A 349 35.09 18.51 -7.33
C GLY A 349 34.07 18.61 -6.20
N ALA A 350 34.49 19.14 -5.05
CA ALA A 350 33.60 19.34 -3.90
C ALA A 350 32.44 20.30 -4.21
N THR A 351 32.74 21.42 -4.91
CA THR A 351 31.70 22.39 -5.31
C THR A 351 30.76 21.79 -6.34
N ALA A 352 31.26 21.10 -7.34
CA ALA A 352 30.47 20.46 -8.37
C ALA A 352 29.53 19.38 -7.79
N LEU A 353 30.01 18.58 -6.83
CA LEU A 353 29.16 17.62 -6.09
C LEU A 353 28.07 18.33 -5.31
N ALA A 354 28.41 19.39 -4.57
CA ALA A 354 27.45 20.16 -3.78
C ALA A 354 26.33 20.79 -4.65
N GLU A 355 26.65 21.23 -5.86
CA GLU A 355 25.70 21.75 -6.84
C GLU A 355 24.76 20.65 -7.34
N ARG A 356 25.30 19.46 -7.68
CA ARG A 356 24.50 18.29 -8.10
C ARG A 356 23.54 17.85 -6.98
N VAL A 357 24.01 17.75 -5.75
CA VAL A 357 23.17 17.43 -4.58
C VAL A 357 22.11 18.50 -4.36
N SER A 358 22.46 19.78 -4.53
CA SER A 358 21.51 20.89 -4.37
C SER A 358 20.41 20.84 -5.44
N ALA A 359 20.75 20.52 -6.67
CA ALA A 359 19.79 20.36 -7.77
C ALA A 359 18.83 19.19 -7.50
N LEU A 360 19.35 18.04 -7.04
CA LEU A 360 18.53 16.87 -6.69
C LEU A 360 17.54 17.18 -5.55
N VAL A 361 18.01 17.79 -4.46
CA VAL A 361 17.19 18.16 -3.31
C VAL A 361 16.11 19.19 -3.70
N ALA A 362 16.48 20.16 -4.54
CA ALA A 362 15.53 21.14 -5.05
C ALA A 362 14.46 20.51 -5.94
N ALA A 363 14.81 19.53 -6.78
CA ALA A 363 13.85 18.77 -7.59
C ALA A 363 12.93 17.93 -6.70
N LEU A 364 13.46 17.27 -5.67
CA LEU A 364 12.65 16.54 -4.69
C LEU A 364 11.63 17.45 -3.98
N ARG A 365 12.01 18.68 -3.64
CA ARG A 365 11.10 19.66 -3.01
C ARG A 365 9.93 20.04 -3.91
N ARG A 366 10.19 20.19 -5.22
CA ARG A 366 9.19 20.63 -6.19
C ARG A 366 8.34 19.51 -6.76
N THR A 367 8.78 18.25 -6.65
CA THR A 367 8.14 17.14 -7.34
C THR A 367 6.64 17.05 -7.03
N PRO A 368 5.78 16.91 -8.05
CA PRO A 368 4.38 16.58 -7.85
C PRO A 368 4.15 15.09 -7.54
N ARG A 369 5.16 14.25 -7.75
CA ARG A 369 5.06 12.79 -7.67
C ARG A 369 5.20 12.30 -6.23
N HIS A 370 4.64 11.11 -5.97
CA HIS A 370 4.94 10.35 -4.77
C HIS A 370 6.31 9.68 -4.94
N VAL A 371 7.23 9.92 -4.01
CA VAL A 371 8.62 9.44 -4.08
C VAL A 371 8.95 8.62 -2.85
N VAL A 372 9.47 7.43 -3.06
CA VAL A 372 10.13 6.62 -2.02
C VAL A 372 11.58 6.40 -2.46
N ALA A 373 12.53 6.92 -1.70
CA ALA A 373 13.95 6.77 -1.97
C ALA A 373 14.61 5.85 -0.95
N VAL A 374 15.53 5.02 -1.41
CA VAL A 374 16.35 4.13 -0.59
C VAL A 374 17.76 4.68 -0.50
N SER A 375 18.36 4.66 0.70
CA SER A 375 19.76 5.01 0.89
C SER A 375 20.44 4.12 1.94
N ASN A 376 21.75 3.96 1.80
CA ASN A 376 22.53 3.28 2.83
C ASN A 376 22.84 4.23 3.97
N GLU A 377 22.74 3.71 5.22
CA GLU A 377 23.30 4.38 6.41
C GLU A 377 24.67 3.76 6.71
N VAL A 378 25.72 4.52 6.46
CA VAL A 378 27.12 4.08 6.63
C VAL A 378 27.85 4.86 7.73
N GLY A 379 27.23 5.93 8.22
CA GLY A 379 27.83 6.82 9.23
C GLY A 379 27.99 6.18 10.60
N SER A 380 27.13 5.21 10.92
CA SER A 380 27.13 4.49 12.22
C SER A 380 28.15 3.36 12.31
N GLY A 381 28.92 3.09 11.22
CA GLY A 381 29.92 2.03 11.16
C GLY A 381 31.33 2.49 11.55
N VAL A 382 32.31 1.58 11.40
CA VAL A 382 33.72 1.85 11.60
C VAL A 382 34.22 2.91 10.60
N VAL A 383 35.05 3.83 11.06
CA VAL A 383 35.66 4.85 10.20
C VAL A 383 36.57 4.17 9.14
N PRO A 384 36.33 4.39 7.83
CA PRO A 384 37.14 3.78 6.77
C PRO A 384 38.62 4.20 6.88
N ALA A 385 39.51 3.25 6.63
CA ALA A 385 40.95 3.49 6.65
C ALA A 385 41.45 4.42 5.51
N THR A 386 40.77 4.35 4.36
CA THR A 386 41.17 5.12 3.16
C THR A 386 40.53 6.53 3.14
N PRO A 387 41.22 7.54 2.58
CA PRO A 387 40.65 8.88 2.38
C PRO A 387 39.37 8.85 1.55
N ALA A 388 39.37 8.11 0.45
CA ALA A 388 38.20 7.92 -0.43
C ALA A 388 36.98 7.35 0.33
N GLY A 389 37.20 6.32 1.16
CA GLY A 389 36.12 5.74 1.96
C GLY A 389 35.56 6.74 3.00
N ARG A 390 36.40 7.53 3.63
CA ARG A 390 35.94 8.59 4.55
C ARG A 390 35.15 9.66 3.81
N ARG A 391 35.64 10.09 2.65
CA ARG A 391 34.94 11.08 1.79
C ARG A 391 33.55 10.58 1.40
N PHE A 392 33.45 9.35 0.88
CA PHE A 392 32.16 8.76 0.53
C PHE A 392 31.21 8.70 1.73
N ARG A 393 31.69 8.23 2.90
CA ARG A 393 30.88 8.16 4.11
C ARG A 393 30.33 9.53 4.50
N ASP A 394 31.19 10.54 4.49
CA ASP A 394 30.84 11.90 4.93
C ASP A 394 29.88 12.56 3.92
N GLU A 395 30.09 12.40 2.62
CA GLU A 395 29.19 12.94 1.59
C GLU A 395 27.85 12.22 1.55
N LEU A 396 27.81 10.90 1.77
CA LEU A 396 26.55 10.17 1.88
C LEU A 396 25.74 10.59 3.11
N GLY A 397 26.40 10.82 4.23
CA GLY A 397 25.75 11.35 5.42
C GLY A 397 25.14 12.74 5.18
N ARG A 398 25.87 13.64 4.50
CA ARG A 398 25.36 14.97 4.08
C ARG A 398 24.20 14.88 3.14
N LEU A 399 24.28 14.00 2.13
CA LEU A 399 23.19 13.76 1.19
C LEU A 399 21.95 13.25 1.91
N ASN A 400 22.10 12.21 2.76
CA ASN A 400 20.99 11.62 3.51
C ASN A 400 20.30 12.68 4.39
N SER A 401 21.06 13.51 5.09
CA SER A 401 20.52 14.57 5.94
C SER A 401 19.71 15.59 5.12
N ARG A 402 20.30 16.11 4.02
CA ARG A 402 19.62 17.09 3.16
C ARG A 402 18.39 16.53 2.46
N PHE A 403 18.43 15.25 2.05
CA PHE A 403 17.30 14.58 1.44
C PHE A 403 16.19 14.32 2.47
N ALA A 404 16.56 13.92 3.70
CA ALA A 404 15.62 13.71 4.80
C ALA A 404 14.87 15.00 5.18
N ASP A 405 15.52 16.18 5.09
CA ASP A 405 14.87 17.45 5.41
C ASP A 405 13.67 17.75 4.49
N GLU A 406 13.65 17.19 3.28
CA GLU A 406 12.55 17.34 2.32
C GLU A 406 11.49 16.22 2.41
N CYS A 407 11.69 15.21 3.27
CA CYS A 407 10.79 14.06 3.38
C CYS A 407 9.82 14.21 4.55
N GLU A 408 8.55 13.90 4.30
CA GLU A 408 7.52 13.79 5.36
C GLU A 408 7.76 12.58 6.24
N HIS A 409 8.29 11.48 5.66
CA HIS A 409 8.64 10.25 6.40
C HIS A 409 10.10 9.90 6.21
N VAL A 410 10.77 9.61 7.30
CA VAL A 410 12.15 9.10 7.32
C VAL A 410 12.18 7.84 8.19
N LEU A 411 12.68 6.75 7.64
CA LEU A 411 12.71 5.44 8.29
C LEU A 411 14.12 4.90 8.34
N LEU A 412 14.47 4.24 9.42
CA LEU A 412 15.69 3.43 9.53
C LEU A 412 15.30 1.94 9.58
N THR A 413 15.76 1.15 8.63
CA THR A 413 15.51 -0.28 8.59
C THR A 413 16.69 -1.05 9.19
N VAL A 414 16.44 -1.81 10.24
CA VAL A 414 17.39 -2.67 10.92
C VAL A 414 16.80 -4.07 11.08
N ALA A 415 17.50 -5.10 10.63
CA ALA A 415 17.04 -6.50 10.74
C ALA A 415 15.59 -6.73 10.24
N GLY A 416 15.20 -6.06 9.14
CA GLY A 416 13.86 -6.15 8.57
C GLY A 416 12.79 -5.32 9.28
N VAL A 417 13.14 -4.62 10.37
CA VAL A 417 12.21 -3.77 11.14
C VAL A 417 12.43 -2.31 10.74
N ALA A 418 11.37 -1.64 10.30
CA ALA A 418 11.39 -0.22 9.98
C ALA A 418 11.11 0.61 11.25
N LEU A 419 12.07 1.45 11.62
CA LEU A 419 11.97 2.39 12.74
C LEU A 419 11.71 3.79 12.18
N PRO A 420 10.66 4.49 12.60
CA PRO A 420 10.42 5.86 12.18
C PRO A 420 11.42 6.79 12.88
N LEU A 421 12.03 7.65 12.09
CA LEU A 421 12.85 8.77 12.57
C LEU A 421 12.05 10.08 12.48
N ARG A 422 11.13 10.14 11.50
CA ARG A 422 10.15 11.23 11.31
C ARG A 422 8.86 10.68 10.77
#